data_6f4e86016654ad391b3c7a4700c67cf2
#
_entry.id   6f4e86016654ad391b3c7a4700c67cf2
#
_cell.length_a   1.000
_cell.length_b   1.000
_cell.length_c   1.000
_cell.angle_alpha   90.00
_cell.angle_beta   90.00
_cell.angle_gamma   90.00
#
_symmetry.space_group_name_H-M   'P 1'
#
loop_
_entity.id
_entity.type
_entity.pdbx_description
1 polymer ?
#
loop_
_entity_poly.entity_id
_entity_poly.type
_entity_poly.pdbx_seq_one_letter_code
_entity_poly.pdbx_strand_id
1 'polypeptide(L)'
;DKGAFYMSVPNNAAYRAMEPVASNWESHNKLGSALVGGLKQNGVKIFSSGSMEMDLTQTSYSTIPSIDIELGDGKSAHDDATLGKLADGLVVGVNSYFGQ
;
A
#
# COMPACT_ATOMS: atom_id res chain seq x y z
N ASP A 1 4.52 18.29 -0.74
CA ASP A 1 4.18 16.94 -0.26
C ASP A 1 3.25 16.24 -1.23
N LYS A 2 3.72 15.14 -1.80
CA LYS A 2 2.99 14.36 -2.81
C LYS A 2 1.80 13.60 -2.22
N GLY A 3 1.92 13.09 -1.01
CA GLY A 3 0.92 12.25 -0.38
C GLY A 3 1.30 10.78 -0.43
N ALA A 4 0.55 9.94 0.29
CA ALA A 4 0.80 8.52 0.43
C ALA A 4 0.15 7.72 -0.71
N PHE A 5 0.76 6.61 -1.08
CA PHE A 5 0.23 5.67 -2.08
C PHE A 5 0.93 4.33 -1.95
N TYR A 6 0.33 3.28 -2.50
CA TYR A 6 0.99 1.98 -2.55
C TYR A 6 1.37 1.62 -3.98
N MET A 7 2.37 0.76 -4.12
CA MET A 7 2.78 0.21 -5.42
C MET A 7 1.93 -1.01 -5.71
N SER A 8 0.96 -0.87 -6.62
CA SER A 8 0.07 -1.97 -6.98
C SER A 8 0.75 -2.94 -7.94
N VAL A 9 0.33 -4.21 -7.89
CA VAL A 9 0.78 -5.21 -8.85
C VAL A 9 0.27 -4.81 -10.24
N PRO A 10 1.14 -4.80 -11.27
CA PRO A 10 0.73 -4.35 -12.60
C PRO A 10 -0.50 -5.05 -13.14
N ASN A 11 -1.40 -4.29 -13.75
CA ASN A 11 -2.60 -4.82 -14.39
C ASN A 11 -2.26 -5.33 -15.78
N ASN A 12 -1.56 -6.46 -15.82
CA ASN A 12 -1.09 -7.09 -17.05
C ASN A 12 -1.43 -8.57 -17.00
N ALA A 13 -2.19 -9.06 -17.97
CA ALA A 13 -2.70 -10.43 -17.96
C ALA A 13 -1.57 -11.47 -17.95
N ALA A 14 -0.52 -11.26 -18.74
CA ALA A 14 0.60 -12.20 -18.80
C ALA A 14 1.36 -12.24 -17.47
N TYR A 15 1.60 -11.08 -16.86
CA TYR A 15 2.28 -10.96 -15.57
C TYR A 15 1.46 -11.64 -14.46
N ARG A 16 0.15 -11.38 -14.43
CA ARG A 16 -0.75 -11.95 -13.43
C ARG A 16 -1.06 -13.43 -13.65
N ALA A 17 -0.70 -13.99 -14.82
CA ALA A 17 -0.86 -15.41 -15.09
C ALA A 17 0.31 -16.26 -14.58
N MET A 18 1.44 -15.64 -14.24
CA MET A 18 2.63 -16.34 -13.75
C MET A 18 2.63 -16.48 -12.24
N GLU A 19 2.96 -17.68 -11.74
CA GLU A 19 3.13 -17.85 -10.30
C GLU A 19 4.48 -17.33 -9.84
N PRO A 20 4.59 -16.81 -8.61
CA PRO A 20 3.55 -16.76 -7.57
C PRO A 20 2.57 -15.60 -7.69
N VAL A 21 2.71 -14.73 -8.70
CA VAL A 21 1.85 -13.56 -8.89
C VAL A 21 0.38 -13.97 -9.03
N ALA A 22 0.11 -15.00 -9.84
CA ALA A 22 -1.27 -15.43 -10.13
C ALA A 22 -2.08 -15.71 -8.86
N SER A 23 -1.48 -16.37 -7.89
CA SER A 23 -2.17 -16.74 -6.64
C SER A 23 -2.16 -15.64 -5.57
N ASN A 24 -1.36 -14.59 -5.73
CA ASN A 24 -1.10 -13.65 -4.64
C ASN A 24 -1.34 -12.18 -4.95
N TRP A 25 -1.47 -11.79 -6.24
CA TRP A 25 -1.56 -10.37 -6.59
C TRP A 25 -2.77 -9.66 -5.97
N GLU A 26 -3.92 -10.36 -5.88
CA GLU A 26 -5.12 -9.76 -5.29
C GLU A 26 -4.92 -9.46 -3.81
N SER A 27 -4.28 -10.37 -3.07
CA SER A 27 -3.97 -10.17 -1.66
C SER A 27 -3.02 -8.99 -1.46
N HIS A 28 -2.00 -8.88 -2.32
CA HIS A 28 -1.06 -7.76 -2.26
C HIS A 28 -1.78 -6.43 -2.48
N ASN A 29 -2.56 -6.33 -3.55
CA ASN A 29 -3.28 -5.11 -3.87
C ASN A 29 -4.34 -4.78 -2.80
N LYS A 30 -5.00 -5.79 -2.26
CA LYS A 30 -5.99 -5.61 -1.19
C LYS A 30 -5.34 -5.06 0.07
N LEU A 31 -4.16 -5.57 0.44
CA LEU A 31 -3.41 -5.04 1.58
C LEU A 31 -3.04 -3.57 1.35
N GLY A 32 -2.52 -3.23 0.17
CA GLY A 32 -2.17 -1.85 -0.17
C GLY A 32 -3.37 -0.92 -0.09
N SER A 33 -4.49 -1.33 -0.65
CA SER A 33 -5.73 -0.56 -0.61
C SER A 33 -6.23 -0.35 0.82
N ALA A 34 -6.13 -1.38 1.67
CA ALA A 34 -6.54 -1.28 3.07
C ALA A 34 -5.64 -0.31 3.85
N LEU A 35 -4.33 -0.35 3.61
CA LEU A 35 -3.38 0.55 4.26
C LEU A 35 -3.63 2.01 3.87
N VAL A 36 -3.80 2.28 2.58
CA VAL A 36 -4.11 3.63 2.09
C VAL A 36 -5.47 4.10 2.64
N GLY A 37 -6.45 3.19 2.71
CA GLY A 37 -7.75 3.49 3.31
C GLY A 37 -7.64 3.91 4.77
N GLY A 38 -6.81 3.22 5.54
CA GLY A 38 -6.55 3.56 6.94
C GLY A 38 -5.85 4.91 7.10
N LEU A 39 -4.88 5.19 6.25
CA LEU A 39 -4.19 6.47 6.24
C LEU A 39 -5.16 7.61 5.90
N LYS A 40 -5.97 7.42 4.88
CA LYS A 40 -6.98 8.42 4.47
C LYS A 40 -7.99 8.67 5.59
N GLN A 41 -8.47 7.61 6.22
CA GLN A 41 -9.41 7.70 7.33
C GLN A 41 -8.80 8.50 8.50
N ASN A 42 -7.49 8.40 8.67
CA ASN A 42 -6.77 9.11 9.72
C ASN A 42 -6.29 10.50 9.28
N GLY A 43 -6.80 11.01 8.17
CA GLY A 43 -6.54 12.37 7.70
C GLY A 43 -5.20 12.56 6.98
N VAL A 44 -4.56 11.50 6.57
CA VAL A 44 -3.29 11.59 5.81
C VAL A 44 -3.61 11.93 4.35
N LYS A 45 -2.82 12.83 3.76
CA LYS A 45 -2.94 13.18 2.35
C LYS A 45 -2.60 11.97 1.49
N ILE A 46 -3.43 11.69 0.50
CA ILE A 46 -3.25 10.58 -0.43
C ILE A 46 -2.89 11.10 -1.81
N PHE A 47 -1.87 10.50 -2.43
CA PHE A 47 -1.44 10.87 -3.76
C PHE A 47 -2.37 10.23 -4.81
N SER A 48 -2.97 11.06 -5.67
CA SER A 48 -3.80 10.62 -6.79
C SER A 48 -4.89 9.63 -6.31
N SER A 49 -4.99 8.46 -6.93
CA SER A 49 -5.95 7.41 -6.56
C SER A 49 -5.48 6.56 -5.37
N GLY A 50 -4.29 6.80 -4.87
CA GLY A 50 -3.70 6.02 -3.78
C GLY A 50 -2.88 4.84 -4.23
N SER A 51 -2.71 4.62 -5.54
CA SER A 51 -1.90 3.52 -6.04
C SER A 51 -1.16 3.90 -7.32
N MET A 52 -0.05 3.22 -7.55
CA MET A 52 0.75 3.35 -8.76
C MET A 52 1.28 1.96 -9.10
N GLU A 53 1.16 1.52 -10.35
CA GLU A 53 1.62 0.20 -10.75
C GLU A 53 3.14 0.15 -10.84
N MET A 54 3.71 -0.90 -10.26
CA MET A 54 5.14 -1.17 -10.35
C MET A 54 5.44 -2.64 -10.14
N ASP A 55 6.33 -3.19 -10.95
CA ASP A 55 6.83 -4.56 -10.83
C ASP A 55 7.95 -4.54 -9.77
N LEU A 56 7.64 -5.06 -8.58
CA LEU A 56 8.58 -5.10 -7.46
C LEU A 56 8.87 -6.53 -7.05
N THR A 57 10.08 -6.78 -6.59
CA THR A 57 10.52 -8.10 -6.12
C THR A 57 9.58 -8.64 -5.03
N GLN A 58 9.23 -7.83 -4.04
CA GLN A 58 8.39 -8.27 -2.92
C GLN A 58 6.98 -8.67 -3.36
N THR A 59 6.45 -8.11 -4.44
CA THR A 59 5.12 -8.49 -4.94
C THR A 59 5.18 -9.51 -6.06
N SER A 60 6.34 -9.69 -6.69
CA SER A 60 6.53 -10.68 -7.77
C SER A 60 6.80 -12.08 -7.24
N TYR A 61 7.45 -12.20 -6.07
CA TYR A 61 7.91 -13.49 -5.55
C TYR A 61 7.30 -13.87 -4.21
N SER A 62 6.65 -12.97 -3.51
CA SER A 62 6.07 -13.24 -2.20
C SER A 62 4.85 -14.15 -2.29
N THR A 63 4.74 -15.10 -1.35
CA THR A 63 3.58 -15.98 -1.21
C THR A 63 2.70 -15.60 -0.01
N ILE A 64 3.06 -14.52 0.68
CA ILE A 64 2.26 -13.94 1.75
C ILE A 64 1.90 -12.50 1.36
N PRO A 65 0.82 -11.92 1.90
CA PRO A 65 0.45 -10.55 1.55
C PRO A 65 1.61 -9.59 1.84
N SER A 66 2.06 -8.90 0.78
CA SER A 66 3.20 -7.98 0.83
C SER A 66 2.90 -6.79 -0.05
N ILE A 67 3.30 -5.61 0.39
CA ILE A 67 3.10 -4.39 -0.41
C ILE A 67 4.17 -3.36 -0.05
N ASP A 68 4.50 -2.53 -1.02
CA ASP A 68 5.31 -1.34 -0.79
C ASP A 68 4.37 -0.15 -0.67
N ILE A 69 4.47 0.58 0.44
CA ILE A 69 3.69 1.78 0.67
C ILE A 69 4.61 2.98 0.83
N GLU A 70 4.36 4.02 0.05
CA GLU A 70 5.09 5.28 0.11
C GLU A 70 4.29 6.26 0.94
N LEU A 71 4.86 6.77 2.02
CA LEU A 71 4.13 7.61 2.97
C LEU A 71 4.25 9.10 2.68
N GLY A 72 5.10 9.47 1.74
CA GLY A 72 5.35 10.85 1.36
C GLY A 72 6.66 10.95 0.58
N ASP A 73 7.24 12.15 0.57
CA ASP A 73 8.53 12.37 -0.08
C ASP A 73 9.45 13.15 0.87
N GLY A 74 10.63 13.57 0.39
CA GLY A 74 11.61 14.29 1.20
C GLY A 74 11.14 15.65 1.71
N LYS A 75 10.04 16.17 1.17
CA LYS A 75 9.44 17.45 1.60
C LYS A 75 8.31 17.25 2.58
N SER A 76 7.95 16.01 2.89
CA SER A 76 6.88 15.71 3.84
C SER A 76 7.34 16.00 5.27
N ALA A 77 6.39 16.34 6.15
CA ALA A 77 6.69 16.55 7.55
C ALA A 77 7.10 15.25 8.23
N HIS A 78 8.12 15.34 9.09
CA HIS A 78 8.66 14.18 9.82
C HIS A 78 8.63 14.39 11.32
N ASP A 79 7.80 15.31 11.83
CA ASP A 79 7.65 15.54 13.28
C ASP A 79 6.88 14.37 13.92
N ASP A 80 6.98 14.27 15.24
CA ASP A 80 6.38 13.16 15.98
C ASP A 80 4.88 13.06 15.80
N ALA A 81 4.17 14.19 15.76
CA ALA A 81 2.73 14.19 15.57
C ALA A 81 2.34 13.63 14.19
N THR A 82 3.06 14.03 13.15
CA THR A 82 2.83 13.53 11.79
C THR A 82 3.16 12.05 11.69
N LEU A 83 4.29 11.61 12.24
CA LEU A 83 4.69 10.21 12.22
C LEU A 83 3.71 9.34 13.00
N GLY A 84 3.21 9.83 14.13
CA GLY A 84 2.19 9.14 14.92
C GLY A 84 0.89 8.96 14.15
N LYS A 85 0.47 9.98 13.42
CA LYS A 85 -0.71 9.93 12.56
C LYS A 85 -0.57 8.90 11.46
N LEU A 86 0.61 8.83 10.83
CA LEU A 86 0.90 7.82 9.82
C LEU A 86 0.86 6.42 10.41
N ALA A 87 1.50 6.22 11.55
CA ALA A 87 1.53 4.92 12.23
C ALA A 87 0.12 4.47 12.61
N ASP A 88 -0.70 5.35 13.20
CA ASP A 88 -2.07 5.04 13.58
C ASP A 88 -2.92 4.69 12.36
N GLY A 89 -2.74 5.40 11.24
CA GLY A 89 -3.43 5.10 9.99
C GLY A 89 -3.07 3.72 9.45
N LEU A 90 -1.81 3.34 9.53
CA LEU A 90 -1.35 2.01 9.10
C LEU A 90 -1.97 0.91 9.97
N VAL A 91 -2.07 1.13 11.27
CA VAL A 91 -2.74 0.16 12.18
C VAL A 91 -4.20 -0.02 11.80
N VAL A 92 -4.93 1.08 11.53
CA VAL A 92 -6.31 1.01 11.06
C VAL A 92 -6.40 0.19 9.77
N GLY A 93 -5.49 0.42 8.84
CA GLY A 93 -5.45 -0.31 7.57
C GLY A 93 -5.19 -1.80 7.75
N VAL A 94 -4.22 -2.16 8.59
CA VAL A 94 -3.91 -3.56 8.88
C VAL A 94 -5.11 -4.26 9.52
N ASN A 95 -5.74 -3.64 10.51
CA ASN A 95 -6.90 -4.20 11.16
C ASN A 95 -8.06 -4.39 10.17
N SER A 96 -8.27 -3.44 9.28
CA SER A 96 -9.28 -3.54 8.23
C SER A 96 -9.00 -4.71 7.29
N TYR A 97 -7.74 -4.89 6.90
CA TYR A 97 -7.34 -5.99 6.00
C TYR A 97 -7.65 -7.36 6.62
N PHE A 98 -7.40 -7.51 7.92
CA PHE A 98 -7.64 -8.78 8.62
C PHE A 98 -9.08 -8.89 9.19
N GLY A 99 -9.96 -7.95 8.86
CA GLY A 99 -11.37 -8.02 9.24
C GLY A 99 -11.66 -7.67 10.70
N GLN A 100 -10.83 -6.84 11.28
CA GLN A 100 -10.98 -6.45 12.69
C GLN A 100 -11.42 -5.01 12.87
#